data_fd1fa890d9f2c99c9fc31bf2d8466525
#
_entry.id   fd1fa890d9f2c99c9fc31bf2d8466525
#
_cell.length_a   1.000
_cell.length_b   1.000
_cell.length_c   1.000
_cell.angle_alpha   90.00
_cell.angle_beta   90.00
_cell.angle_gamma   90.00
#
_symmetry.space_group_name_H-M   'P 1'
#
loop_
_entity.id
_entity.type
_entity.pdbx_description
1 polymer ?
#
loop_
_entity_poly.entity_id
_entity_poly.type
_entity_poly.pdbx_seq_one_letter_code
_entity_poly.pdbx_strand_id
1 'polypeptide(L)'
;SFASDQLIDLVNAGALQSIDEMDAALEAYAGKSVADVKSANAPGSVDAASKDGTLYAFPMSADNGYFLYYNSELVTPEDAQTWDTLLAAAEKAGKKVSITLASGWYNASFFYGAGFTTALNDDGSTAMDWNGTSADGVTGVQVVQSMLGIAGNSAFLPIADGDISNQIASGDLCAVISGTWDASAAQTAFGDGYAATKLPTYTCGDKQIQ
;
A
#
# COMPACT_ATOMS: atom_id res chain seq x y z
N SER A 1 -6.43 -8.24 -15.77
CA SER A 1 -5.93 -8.32 -14.38
C SER A 1 -6.65 -7.30 -13.52
N PHE A 2 -6.75 -7.57 -12.23
CA PHE A 2 -7.38 -6.71 -11.22
C PHE A 2 -6.68 -6.94 -9.87
N ALA A 3 -6.84 -6.01 -8.93
CA ALA A 3 -6.32 -6.15 -7.58
C ALA A 3 -7.20 -7.08 -6.73
N SER A 4 -6.61 -7.81 -5.78
CA SER A 4 -7.29 -8.86 -5.01
C SER A 4 -8.46 -8.36 -4.16
N ASP A 5 -8.48 -7.10 -3.76
CA ASP A 5 -9.58 -6.46 -3.05
C ASP A 5 -10.89 -6.40 -3.86
N GLN A 6 -10.81 -6.49 -5.19
CA GLN A 6 -11.98 -6.51 -6.08
C GLN A 6 -12.56 -7.92 -6.30
N LEU A 7 -11.87 -8.98 -5.83
CA LEU A 7 -12.25 -10.36 -6.13
C LEU A 7 -13.67 -10.68 -5.67
N ILE A 8 -14.00 -10.34 -4.44
CA ILE A 8 -15.30 -10.69 -3.81
C ILE A 8 -16.46 -10.04 -4.58
N ASP A 9 -16.33 -8.78 -4.94
CA ASP A 9 -17.37 -8.07 -5.71
C ASP A 9 -17.57 -8.69 -7.10
N LEU A 10 -16.47 -9.05 -7.77
CA LEU A 10 -16.52 -9.69 -9.10
C LEU A 10 -17.12 -11.10 -9.03
N VAL A 11 -16.81 -11.88 -7.97
CA VAL A 11 -17.42 -13.20 -7.75
C VAL A 11 -18.91 -13.05 -7.45
N ASN A 12 -19.31 -12.13 -6.57
CA ASN A 12 -20.70 -11.89 -6.22
C ASN A 12 -21.52 -11.38 -7.41
N ALA A 13 -20.92 -10.61 -8.31
CA ALA A 13 -21.54 -10.17 -9.57
C ALA A 13 -21.62 -11.27 -10.65
N GLY A 14 -21.06 -12.47 -10.41
CA GLY A 14 -20.99 -13.54 -11.40
C GLY A 14 -20.06 -13.21 -12.58
N ALA A 15 -19.12 -12.28 -12.40
CA ALA A 15 -18.21 -11.85 -13.45
C ALA A 15 -16.97 -12.76 -13.58
N LEU A 16 -16.73 -13.64 -12.61
CA LEU A 16 -15.63 -14.58 -12.61
C LEU A 16 -16.14 -16.01 -12.61
N GLN A 17 -15.47 -16.86 -13.38
CA GLN A 17 -15.69 -18.29 -13.37
C GLN A 17 -14.76 -18.97 -12.36
N SER A 18 -15.24 -20.00 -11.67
CA SER A 18 -14.42 -20.87 -10.82
C SER A 18 -13.34 -21.55 -11.64
N ILE A 19 -12.08 -21.40 -11.24
CA ILE A 19 -10.94 -22.08 -11.86
C ILE A 19 -10.93 -23.56 -11.45
N ASP A 20 -11.40 -23.89 -10.24
CA ASP A 20 -11.54 -25.27 -9.79
C ASP A 20 -12.50 -26.09 -10.72
N GLU A 21 -13.55 -25.46 -11.28
CA GLU A 21 -14.43 -26.09 -12.27
C GLU A 21 -13.77 -26.28 -13.65
N MET A 22 -12.65 -25.62 -13.90
CA MET A 22 -11.88 -25.69 -15.14
C MET A 22 -10.70 -26.67 -15.09
N ASP A 23 -10.55 -27.46 -14.02
CA ASP A 23 -9.40 -28.31 -13.77
C ASP A 23 -9.09 -29.24 -14.96
N ALA A 24 -10.09 -29.92 -15.49
CA ALA A 24 -9.92 -30.80 -16.67
C ALA A 24 -9.47 -30.05 -17.93
N ALA A 25 -9.89 -28.79 -18.10
CA ALA A 25 -9.47 -27.95 -19.21
C ALA A 25 -8.02 -27.48 -19.00
N LEU A 26 -7.63 -27.12 -17.78
CA LEU A 26 -6.26 -26.75 -17.44
C LEU A 26 -5.30 -27.92 -17.69
N GLU A 27 -5.67 -29.16 -17.29
CA GLU A 27 -4.87 -30.34 -17.59
C GLU A 27 -4.74 -30.59 -19.10
N ALA A 28 -5.84 -30.48 -19.84
CA ALA A 28 -5.85 -30.75 -21.27
C ALA A 28 -5.04 -29.74 -22.09
N TYR A 29 -5.09 -28.43 -21.73
CA TYR A 29 -4.48 -27.37 -22.52
C TYR A 29 -3.15 -26.89 -21.98
N ALA A 30 -2.92 -26.93 -20.66
CA ALA A 30 -1.72 -26.41 -20.00
C ALA A 30 -0.87 -27.51 -19.34
N GLY A 31 -1.36 -28.75 -19.24
CA GLY A 31 -0.67 -29.81 -18.51
C GLY A 31 -0.50 -29.53 -17.03
N LYS A 32 -1.41 -28.78 -16.45
CA LYS A 32 -1.41 -28.36 -15.06
C LYS A 32 -2.78 -28.51 -14.43
N SER A 33 -2.83 -29.06 -13.23
CA SER A 33 -4.06 -29.10 -12.42
C SER A 33 -4.21 -27.80 -11.62
N VAL A 34 -5.40 -27.55 -11.08
CA VAL A 34 -5.62 -26.47 -10.11
C VAL A 34 -4.75 -26.66 -8.86
N ALA A 35 -4.53 -27.90 -8.43
CA ALA A 35 -3.61 -28.20 -7.33
C ALA A 35 -2.17 -27.79 -7.64
N ASP A 36 -1.70 -27.97 -8.89
CA ASP A 36 -0.40 -27.49 -9.33
C ASP A 36 -0.30 -25.96 -9.28
N VAL A 37 -1.36 -25.26 -9.71
CA VAL A 37 -1.42 -23.79 -9.64
C VAL A 37 -1.36 -23.33 -8.18
N LYS A 38 -2.17 -23.91 -7.29
CA LYS A 38 -2.18 -23.57 -5.87
C LYS A 38 -0.82 -23.82 -5.21
N SER A 39 -0.18 -24.95 -5.51
CA SER A 39 1.11 -25.34 -4.92
C SER A 39 2.32 -24.54 -5.43
N ALA A 40 2.23 -24.00 -6.65
CA ALA A 40 3.29 -23.22 -7.27
C ALA A 40 3.31 -21.74 -6.79
N ASN A 41 2.30 -21.31 -6.06
CA ASN A 41 2.15 -19.94 -5.62
C ASN A 41 2.23 -19.82 -4.09
N ALA A 42 2.57 -18.63 -3.59
CA ALA A 42 2.59 -18.36 -2.15
C ALA A 42 1.17 -18.53 -1.56
N PRO A 43 1.01 -19.17 -0.39
CA PRO A 43 -0.31 -19.41 0.19
C PRO A 43 -1.18 -18.16 0.29
N GLY A 44 -0.64 -17.05 0.77
CA GLY A 44 -1.39 -15.80 0.88
C GLY A 44 -1.86 -15.24 -0.47
N SER A 45 -1.13 -15.48 -1.57
CA SER A 45 -1.59 -15.06 -2.90
C SER A 45 -2.69 -15.97 -3.45
N VAL A 46 -2.67 -17.25 -3.07
CA VAL A 46 -3.75 -18.21 -3.38
C VAL A 46 -5.02 -17.85 -2.59
N ASP A 47 -4.89 -17.54 -1.29
CA ASP A 47 -6.01 -17.12 -0.45
C ASP A 47 -6.65 -15.84 -0.98
N ALA A 48 -5.82 -14.83 -1.35
CA ALA A 48 -6.29 -13.58 -1.94
C ALA A 48 -6.96 -13.74 -3.32
N ALA A 49 -6.68 -14.84 -4.03
CA ALA A 49 -7.29 -15.20 -5.32
C ALA A 49 -8.48 -16.15 -5.18
N SER A 50 -8.90 -16.48 -3.95
CA SER A 50 -9.91 -17.46 -3.63
C SER A 50 -11.07 -16.88 -2.83
N LYS A 51 -12.25 -17.49 -2.96
CA LYS A 51 -13.39 -17.29 -2.07
C LYS A 51 -13.87 -18.65 -1.58
N ASP A 52 -14.00 -18.82 -0.26
CA ASP A 52 -14.43 -20.06 0.38
C ASP A 52 -13.61 -21.30 -0.09
N GLY A 53 -12.29 -21.11 -0.28
CA GLY A 53 -11.36 -22.14 -0.74
C GLY A 53 -11.37 -22.43 -2.25
N THR A 54 -12.29 -21.85 -3.00
CA THR A 54 -12.42 -21.96 -4.46
C THR A 54 -11.60 -20.86 -5.14
N LEU A 55 -10.73 -21.24 -6.07
CA LEU A 55 -9.89 -20.31 -6.84
C LEU A 55 -10.70 -19.65 -7.96
N TYR A 56 -10.71 -18.31 -8.02
CA TYR A 56 -11.39 -17.51 -9.06
C TYR A 56 -10.44 -16.66 -9.90
N ALA A 57 -9.18 -16.56 -9.51
CA ALA A 57 -8.17 -15.85 -10.27
C ALA A 57 -6.82 -16.57 -10.19
N PHE A 58 -6.00 -16.43 -11.23
CA PHE A 58 -4.61 -16.90 -11.19
C PHE A 58 -3.77 -15.87 -10.44
N PRO A 59 -3.07 -16.26 -9.35
CA PRO A 59 -2.13 -15.36 -8.68
C PRO A 59 -1.02 -14.91 -9.65
N MET A 60 -0.86 -13.60 -9.81
CA MET A 60 0.18 -13.02 -10.68
C MET A 60 1.37 -12.50 -9.92
N SER A 61 1.17 -12.05 -8.67
CA SER A 61 2.20 -11.52 -7.80
C SER A 61 1.82 -11.76 -6.35
N ALA A 62 2.82 -12.01 -5.51
CA ALA A 62 2.69 -12.02 -4.06
C ALA A 62 3.12 -10.68 -3.43
N ASP A 63 3.65 -9.76 -4.24
CA ASP A 63 4.18 -8.47 -3.82
C ASP A 63 3.19 -7.36 -4.18
N ASN A 64 2.47 -6.88 -3.18
CA ASN A 64 1.54 -5.76 -3.31
C ASN A 64 1.68 -4.84 -2.09
N GLY A 65 2.91 -4.53 -1.72
CA GLY A 65 3.24 -3.62 -0.64
C GLY A 65 3.68 -2.26 -1.15
N TYR A 66 3.74 -1.28 -0.24
CA TYR A 66 4.33 0.02 -0.50
C TYR A 66 5.37 0.36 0.58
N PHE A 67 6.34 1.18 0.19
CA PHE A 67 7.54 1.52 0.94
C PHE A 67 7.81 3.01 0.85
N LEU A 68 8.71 3.50 1.69
CA LEU A 68 9.36 4.78 1.50
C LEU A 68 10.56 4.58 0.55
N TYR A 69 10.50 5.17 -0.63
CA TYR A 69 11.66 5.38 -1.53
C TYR A 69 12.23 6.76 -1.25
N TYR A 70 13.56 6.88 -1.16
CA TYR A 70 14.20 8.16 -0.89
C TYR A 70 15.58 8.24 -1.54
N ASN A 71 16.03 9.47 -1.79
CA ASN A 71 17.38 9.75 -2.24
C ASN A 71 18.30 9.91 -1.03
N SER A 72 19.17 8.92 -0.79
CA SER A 72 20.10 8.89 0.35
C SER A 72 21.20 9.95 0.32
N GLU A 73 21.38 10.65 -0.82
CA GLU A 73 22.25 11.83 -0.90
C GLU A 73 21.63 13.08 -0.28
N LEU A 74 20.30 13.10 -0.11
CA LEU A 74 19.51 14.22 0.41
C LEU A 74 18.83 13.94 1.74
N VAL A 75 18.51 12.67 2.01
CA VAL A 75 17.79 12.18 3.19
C VAL A 75 18.60 11.06 3.80
N THR A 76 19.03 11.20 5.04
CA THR A 76 19.75 10.12 5.73
C THR A 76 18.80 9.00 6.17
N PRO A 77 19.30 7.79 6.48
CA PRO A 77 18.46 6.73 7.06
C PRO A 77 17.76 7.14 8.37
N GLU A 78 18.37 8.02 9.15
CA GLU A 78 17.79 8.57 10.37
C GLU A 78 16.66 9.54 10.07
N ASP A 79 16.82 10.41 9.07
CA ASP A 79 15.78 11.34 8.63
C ASP A 79 14.55 10.61 8.07
N ALA A 80 14.74 9.43 7.47
CA ALA A 80 13.68 8.61 6.91
C ALA A 80 12.81 7.87 7.95
N GLN A 81 13.16 7.94 9.25
CA GLN A 81 12.46 7.18 10.29
C GLN A 81 11.13 7.79 10.73
N THR A 82 10.99 9.11 10.65
CA THR A 82 9.77 9.81 11.06
C THR A 82 9.32 10.82 10.01
N TRP A 83 8.02 11.09 9.94
CA TRP A 83 7.50 12.14 9.07
C TRP A 83 8.10 13.52 9.40
N ASP A 84 8.31 13.81 10.69
CA ASP A 84 8.83 15.10 11.11
C ASP A 84 10.27 15.33 10.61
N THR A 85 11.15 14.33 10.78
CA THR A 85 12.55 14.41 10.31
C THR A 85 12.64 14.36 8.79
N LEU A 86 11.80 13.56 8.14
CA LEU A 86 11.75 13.43 6.69
C LEU A 86 11.35 14.74 6.01
N LEU A 87 10.30 15.39 6.51
CA LEU A 87 9.85 16.69 6.00
C LEU A 87 10.90 17.79 6.23
N ALA A 88 11.56 17.79 7.39
CA ALA A 88 12.64 18.74 7.67
C ALA A 88 13.85 18.55 6.74
N ALA A 89 14.21 17.29 6.43
CA ALA A 89 15.28 16.98 5.48
C ALA A 89 14.91 17.44 4.06
N ALA A 90 13.66 17.21 3.64
CA ALA A 90 13.17 17.66 2.34
C ALA A 90 13.19 19.20 2.22
N GLU A 91 12.73 19.91 3.25
CA GLU A 91 12.78 21.38 3.30
C GLU A 91 14.22 21.90 3.17
N LYS A 92 15.16 21.32 3.92
CA LYS A 92 16.59 21.66 3.86
C LYS A 92 17.18 21.41 2.47
N ALA A 93 16.74 20.34 1.79
CA ALA A 93 17.18 20.01 0.43
C ALA A 93 16.47 20.84 -0.66
N GLY A 94 15.48 21.68 -0.32
CA GLY A 94 14.64 22.38 -1.29
C GLY A 94 13.80 21.44 -2.15
N LYS A 95 13.46 20.28 -1.62
CA LYS A 95 12.71 19.19 -2.28
C LYS A 95 11.39 18.92 -1.55
N LYS A 96 10.65 17.94 -2.05
CA LYS A 96 9.35 17.54 -1.50
C LYS A 96 9.34 16.07 -1.13
N VAL A 97 8.38 15.73 -0.26
CA VAL A 97 7.99 14.36 0.08
C VAL A 97 6.53 14.16 -0.28
N SER A 98 6.15 12.96 -0.68
CA SER A 98 4.77 12.67 -1.01
C SER A 98 4.31 11.26 -0.60
N ILE A 99 3.02 11.18 -0.42
CA ILE A 99 2.17 9.98 -0.40
C ILE A 99 0.80 10.41 -0.90
N THR A 100 0.09 9.56 -1.62
CA THR A 100 -1.28 9.85 -2.08
C THR A 100 -2.28 9.71 -0.93
N LEU A 101 -2.40 10.73 -0.09
CA LEU A 101 -3.29 10.72 1.08
C LEU A 101 -4.78 10.64 0.71
N ALA A 102 -5.17 11.00 -0.52
CA ALA A 102 -6.53 10.88 -0.99
C ALA A 102 -6.96 9.43 -1.30
N SER A 103 -6.00 8.51 -1.45
CA SER A 103 -6.26 7.09 -1.69
C SER A 103 -6.42 6.32 -0.39
N GLY A 104 -7.53 5.59 -0.26
CA GLY A 104 -7.77 4.68 0.88
C GLY A 104 -6.69 3.63 1.05
N TRP A 105 -6.09 3.18 -0.05
CA TRP A 105 -4.98 2.24 -0.05
C TRP A 105 -3.79 2.73 0.77
N TYR A 106 -3.39 4.00 0.60
CA TYR A 106 -2.25 4.56 1.31
C TYR A 106 -2.63 5.10 2.70
N ASN A 107 -3.75 5.84 2.81
CA ASN A 107 -4.10 6.48 4.07
C ASN A 107 -4.50 5.48 5.17
N ALA A 108 -4.93 4.28 4.81
CA ALA A 108 -5.23 3.19 5.75
C ALA A 108 -4.03 2.83 6.64
N SER A 109 -2.78 2.99 6.15
CA SER A 109 -1.58 2.71 6.94
C SER A 109 -1.51 3.52 8.23
N PHE A 110 -1.97 4.76 8.21
CA PHE A 110 -2.01 5.61 9.40
C PHE A 110 -2.96 5.05 10.47
N PHE A 111 -4.12 4.56 10.04
CA PHE A 111 -5.10 3.97 10.96
C PHE A 111 -4.66 2.61 11.47
N TYR A 112 -4.14 1.74 10.61
CA TYR A 112 -3.67 0.42 11.03
C TYR A 112 -2.47 0.52 11.98
N GLY A 113 -1.52 1.42 11.70
CA GLY A 113 -0.43 1.71 12.61
C GLY A 113 -0.91 2.18 13.99
N ALA A 114 -2.00 2.94 14.05
CA ALA A 114 -2.62 3.40 15.29
C ALA A 114 -3.49 2.35 16.00
N GLY A 115 -3.54 1.11 15.49
CA GLY A 115 -4.28 -0.01 16.09
C GLY A 115 -5.75 -0.08 15.72
N PHE A 116 -6.17 0.63 14.66
CA PHE A 116 -7.52 0.47 14.10
C PHE A 116 -7.60 -0.74 13.17
N THR A 117 -8.81 -1.20 12.94
CA THR A 117 -9.07 -2.41 12.15
C THR A 117 -10.09 -2.17 11.03
N THR A 118 -10.03 -3.03 10.04
CA THR A 118 -11.03 -3.16 8.98
C THR A 118 -11.27 -4.63 8.74
N ALA A 119 -12.52 -5.05 8.64
CA ALA A 119 -12.89 -6.42 8.34
C ALA A 119 -14.02 -6.47 7.30
N LEU A 120 -14.01 -7.50 6.48
CA LEU A 120 -15.12 -7.82 5.59
C LEU A 120 -16.12 -8.71 6.35
N ASN A 121 -17.38 -8.33 6.36
CA ASN A 121 -18.47 -9.12 6.93
C ASN A 121 -18.97 -10.16 5.92
N ASP A 122 -19.67 -11.19 6.40
CA ASP A 122 -20.23 -12.26 5.54
C ASP A 122 -21.23 -11.75 4.50
N ASP A 123 -21.88 -10.63 4.76
CA ASP A 123 -22.82 -9.97 3.83
C ASP A 123 -22.13 -9.08 2.77
N GLY A 124 -20.79 -9.03 2.79
CA GLY A 124 -19.97 -8.20 1.88
C GLY A 124 -19.82 -6.75 2.33
N SER A 125 -20.40 -6.34 3.45
CA SER A 125 -20.16 -5.02 4.02
C SER A 125 -18.81 -4.94 4.72
N THR A 126 -18.26 -3.72 4.84
CA THR A 126 -17.00 -3.47 5.55
C THR A 126 -17.28 -2.96 6.97
N ALA A 127 -16.76 -3.65 7.97
CA ALA A 127 -16.71 -3.16 9.35
C ALA A 127 -15.43 -2.33 9.52
N MET A 128 -15.58 -1.09 10.03
CA MET A 128 -14.48 -0.17 10.33
C MET A 128 -14.70 0.49 11.67
N ASP A 129 -13.68 0.53 12.50
CA ASP A 129 -13.71 1.17 13.83
C ASP A 129 -13.03 2.57 13.84
N TRP A 130 -12.68 3.10 12.69
CA TRP A 130 -11.86 4.31 12.49
C TRP A 130 -12.47 5.61 13.04
N ASN A 131 -13.76 5.64 13.33
CA ASN A 131 -14.44 6.76 13.98
C ASN A 131 -14.42 6.70 15.51
N GLY A 132 -13.81 5.66 16.09
CA GLY A 132 -13.74 5.39 17.51
C GLY A 132 -12.38 5.71 18.13
N THR A 133 -12.06 4.91 19.15
CA THR A 133 -10.76 4.91 19.83
C THR A 133 -10.16 3.52 19.70
N SER A 134 -8.93 3.44 19.21
CA SER A 134 -8.20 2.18 19.04
C SER A 134 -7.83 1.55 20.39
N ALA A 135 -7.38 0.30 20.35
CA ALA A 135 -6.85 -0.41 21.52
C ALA A 135 -5.66 0.31 22.18
N ASP A 136 -4.91 1.08 21.40
CA ASP A 136 -3.79 1.88 21.87
C ASP A 136 -4.21 3.24 22.46
N GLY A 137 -5.51 3.52 22.54
CA GLY A 137 -6.05 4.75 23.10
C GLY A 137 -5.91 5.98 22.21
N VAL A 138 -5.73 5.78 20.89
CA VAL A 138 -5.69 6.83 19.87
C VAL A 138 -7.07 6.95 19.23
N THR A 139 -7.56 8.17 19.03
CA THR A 139 -8.81 8.40 18.32
C THR A 139 -8.59 8.57 16.82
N GLY A 140 -9.56 8.15 16.01
CA GLY A 140 -9.49 8.36 14.54
C GLY A 140 -9.37 9.83 14.17
N VAL A 141 -9.95 10.74 14.98
CA VAL A 141 -9.78 12.19 14.79
C VAL A 141 -8.32 12.61 14.95
N GLN A 142 -7.60 12.08 15.94
CA GLN A 142 -6.17 12.38 16.12
C GLN A 142 -5.35 11.88 14.92
N VAL A 143 -5.67 10.70 14.38
CA VAL A 143 -5.00 10.18 13.16
C VAL A 143 -5.20 11.14 11.99
N VAL A 144 -6.43 11.57 11.73
CA VAL A 144 -6.72 12.54 10.66
C VAL A 144 -6.02 13.87 10.89
N GLN A 145 -5.97 14.37 12.13
CA GLN A 145 -5.25 15.60 12.47
C GLN A 145 -3.75 15.48 12.16
N SER A 146 -3.14 14.32 12.45
CA SER A 146 -1.73 14.06 12.10
C SER A 146 -1.53 14.05 10.59
N MET A 147 -2.39 13.39 9.83
CA MET A 147 -2.35 13.38 8.36
C MET A 147 -2.49 14.81 7.79
N LEU A 148 -3.42 15.62 8.34
CA LEU A 148 -3.59 17.01 7.93
C LEU A 148 -2.37 17.87 8.29
N GLY A 149 -1.70 17.60 9.42
CA GLY A 149 -0.45 18.24 9.78
C GLY A 149 0.67 17.96 8.78
N ILE A 150 0.81 16.69 8.35
CA ILE A 150 1.75 16.29 7.31
C ILE A 150 1.40 16.98 5.98
N ALA A 151 0.13 16.90 5.56
CA ALA A 151 -0.34 17.48 4.30
C ALA A 151 -0.22 19.01 4.25
N GLY A 152 -0.30 19.69 5.41
CA GLY A 152 -0.14 21.15 5.53
C GLY A 152 1.30 21.62 5.57
N ASN A 153 2.29 20.70 5.62
CA ASN A 153 3.70 21.08 5.64
C ASN A 153 4.15 21.56 4.25
N SER A 154 4.96 22.62 4.22
CA SER A 154 5.47 23.23 2.98
C SER A 154 6.33 22.27 2.15
N ALA A 155 6.98 21.29 2.77
CA ALA A 155 7.77 20.25 2.09
C ALA A 155 6.92 19.06 1.61
N PHE A 156 5.63 19.00 1.92
CA PHE A 156 4.73 17.98 1.39
C PHE A 156 4.21 18.37 -0.01
N LEU A 157 4.19 17.42 -0.94
CA LEU A 157 3.58 17.57 -2.26
C LEU A 157 2.34 16.69 -2.35
N PRO A 158 1.13 17.25 -2.41
CA PRO A 158 -0.07 16.46 -2.66
C PRO A 158 -0.06 15.91 -4.09
N ILE A 159 -0.23 14.61 -4.23
CA ILE A 159 -0.28 13.90 -5.52
C ILE A 159 -1.64 13.23 -5.67
N ALA A 160 -2.24 13.34 -6.84
CA ALA A 160 -3.45 12.62 -7.19
C ALA A 160 -3.15 11.12 -7.40
N ASP A 161 -4.17 10.29 -7.16
CA ASP A 161 -4.06 8.86 -7.42
C ASP A 161 -3.78 8.62 -8.92
N GLY A 162 -2.82 7.73 -9.21
CA GLY A 162 -2.37 7.44 -10.57
C GLY A 162 -1.30 8.38 -11.15
N ASP A 163 -0.90 9.47 -10.44
CA ASP A 163 0.09 10.42 -10.94
C ASP A 163 1.47 10.30 -10.25
N ILE A 164 1.65 9.35 -9.35
CA ILE A 164 2.89 9.18 -8.57
C ILE A 164 4.10 8.99 -9.48
N SER A 165 4.03 8.10 -10.48
CA SER A 165 5.17 7.81 -11.35
C SER A 165 5.67 9.04 -12.11
N ASN A 166 4.74 9.89 -12.57
CA ASN A 166 5.08 11.16 -13.24
C ASN A 166 5.77 12.13 -12.27
N GLN A 167 5.29 12.21 -11.03
CA GLN A 167 5.87 13.08 -10.01
C GLN A 167 7.25 12.60 -9.56
N ILE A 168 7.49 11.30 -9.47
CA ILE A 168 8.83 10.74 -9.24
C ILE A 168 9.78 11.20 -10.35
N ALA A 169 9.34 11.12 -11.61
CA ALA A 169 10.16 11.51 -12.77
C ALA A 169 10.39 13.02 -12.87
N SER A 170 9.60 13.88 -12.22
CA SER A 170 9.76 15.35 -12.27
C SER A 170 11.08 15.85 -11.66
N GLY A 171 11.65 15.09 -10.73
CA GLY A 171 12.84 15.48 -9.98
C GLY A 171 12.55 16.40 -8.78
N ASP A 172 11.29 16.70 -8.48
CA ASP A 172 10.91 17.55 -7.35
C ASP A 172 10.93 16.82 -6.01
N LEU A 173 10.82 15.48 -6.04
CA LEU A 173 10.78 14.65 -4.85
C LEU A 173 12.19 14.22 -4.41
N CYS A 174 12.46 14.26 -3.10
CA CYS A 174 13.58 13.55 -2.48
C CYS A 174 13.13 12.25 -1.80
N ALA A 175 11.83 12.09 -1.54
CA ALA A 175 11.26 10.88 -0.98
C ALA A 175 9.79 10.74 -1.38
N VAL A 176 9.32 9.50 -1.51
CA VAL A 176 7.94 9.18 -1.86
C VAL A 176 7.54 7.83 -1.30
N ILE A 177 6.32 7.74 -0.78
CA ILE A 177 5.72 6.46 -0.43
C ILE A 177 4.92 5.99 -1.65
N SER A 178 5.34 4.85 -2.20
CA SER A 178 4.66 4.18 -3.30
C SER A 178 4.89 2.68 -3.28
N GLY A 179 4.15 1.96 -4.14
CA GLY A 179 4.19 0.52 -4.22
C GLY A 179 5.42 -0.03 -4.94
N THR A 180 5.56 -1.36 -4.89
CA THR A 180 6.60 -2.11 -5.61
C THR A 180 6.61 -1.82 -7.12
N TRP A 181 5.49 -1.40 -7.68
CA TRP A 181 5.33 -1.04 -9.09
C TRP A 181 6.08 0.24 -9.50
N ASP A 182 6.41 1.13 -8.56
CA ASP A 182 7.17 2.35 -8.81
C ASP A 182 8.67 2.23 -8.48
N ALA A 183 9.15 1.05 -8.04
CA ALA A 183 10.56 0.85 -7.68
C ALA A 183 11.53 1.24 -8.80
N SER A 184 11.22 0.86 -10.05
CA SER A 184 12.03 1.21 -11.22
C SER A 184 12.04 2.71 -11.52
N ALA A 185 10.90 3.38 -11.34
CA ALA A 185 10.80 4.84 -11.51
C ALA A 185 11.62 5.58 -10.45
N ALA A 186 11.51 5.14 -9.18
CA ALA A 186 12.28 5.69 -8.07
C ALA A 186 13.78 5.46 -8.26
N GLN A 187 14.20 4.26 -8.69
CA GLN A 187 15.59 3.96 -8.97
C GLN A 187 16.15 4.86 -10.09
N THR A 188 15.38 5.07 -11.15
CA THR A 188 15.78 5.96 -12.25
C THR A 188 15.91 7.41 -11.78
N ALA A 189 14.97 7.90 -10.98
CA ALA A 189 14.94 9.29 -10.54
C ALA A 189 16.00 9.61 -9.48
N PHE A 190 16.27 8.68 -8.56
CA PHE A 190 17.22 8.90 -7.46
C PHE A 190 18.65 8.41 -7.78
N GLY A 191 18.84 7.65 -8.87
CA GLY A 191 20.15 7.23 -9.34
C GLY A 191 20.95 6.47 -8.29
N ASP A 192 22.21 6.88 -8.08
CA ASP A 192 23.11 6.27 -7.10
C ASP A 192 22.63 6.49 -5.64
N GLY A 193 21.78 7.49 -5.40
CA GLY A 193 21.16 7.76 -4.11
C GLY A 193 19.92 6.92 -3.82
N TYR A 194 19.46 6.05 -4.74
CA TYR A 194 18.27 5.23 -4.52
C TYR A 194 18.36 4.38 -3.25
N ALA A 195 17.39 4.54 -2.38
CA ALA A 195 17.21 3.74 -1.18
C ALA A 195 15.73 3.51 -0.91
N ALA A 196 15.42 2.41 -0.22
CA ALA A 196 14.07 2.07 0.22
C ALA A 196 14.07 1.58 1.66
N THR A 197 13.03 1.92 2.40
CA THR A 197 12.83 1.47 3.77
C THR A 197 11.34 1.36 4.10
N LYS A 198 11.03 0.88 5.30
CA LYS A 198 9.66 0.86 5.81
C LYS A 198 9.07 2.29 5.87
N LEU A 199 7.76 2.39 6.07
CA LEU A 199 7.09 3.67 6.25
C LEU A 199 7.64 4.42 7.47
N PRO A 200 7.75 5.76 7.40
CA PRO A 200 8.14 6.57 8.55
C PRO A 200 7.05 6.53 9.62
N THR A 201 7.45 6.59 10.87
CA THR A 201 6.52 6.82 11.98
C THR A 201 5.95 8.22 11.93
N TYR A 202 4.78 8.43 12.51
CA TYR A 202 4.16 9.74 12.62
C TYR A 202 3.76 10.06 14.06
N THR A 203 3.77 11.34 14.41
CA THR A 203 3.33 11.81 15.72
C THR A 203 1.80 11.89 15.76
N CYS A 204 1.19 11.22 16.73
CA CYS A 204 -0.26 11.23 16.96
C CYS A 204 -0.54 11.49 18.45
N GLY A 205 -0.95 12.70 18.78
CA GLY A 205 -1.02 13.15 20.17
C GLY A 205 0.37 13.15 20.81
N ASP A 206 0.56 12.36 21.86
CA ASP A 206 1.84 12.18 22.56
C ASP A 206 2.59 10.89 22.16
N LYS A 207 2.13 10.20 21.12
CA LYS A 207 2.66 8.91 20.67
C LYS A 207 3.34 8.99 19.31
N GLN A 208 4.37 8.16 19.13
CA GLN A 208 4.93 7.82 17.83
C GLN A 208 4.26 6.53 17.34
N ILE A 209 3.63 6.62 16.18
CA ILE A 209 2.88 5.52 15.53
C ILE A 209 3.69 5.02 14.35
N GLN A 210 3.79 3.66 14.23
CA GLN A 210 4.51 3.01 13.12
C GLN A 210 3.57 2.73 11.96
#